data_e94cce6559780d19015172e851268db5
#
_entry.id   e94cce6559780d19015172e851268db5
#
_cell.length_a   1.000
_cell.length_b   1.000
_cell.length_c   1.000
_cell.angle_alpha   90.00
_cell.angle_beta   90.00
_cell.angle_gamma   90.00
#
_symmetry.space_group_name_H-M   'P 1'
#
loop_
_entity.id
_entity.type
_entity.pdbx_description
1 polymer ?
#
loop_
_entity_poly.entity_id
_entity_poly.type
_entity_poly.pdbx_seq_one_letter_code
_entity_poly.pdbx_strand_id
1 'polypeptide(L)'
;NKGFFVGALIFALLGCGLSILIFFVSKERVPKMDHTPSFKETFVVLGKNKLLLIVIAASVLGSTMVTANQCADYIGNYIIIQNYTDFRQIFMDFLPGAQSTLVPNVDAAAAYDFWIPRGTIVTTLTVAIGVGMVPAMAIFPLLRKKFSLKQIYIGSALFGFAVHGLCYVILAQDVTKINIFILWIFLFLMGLPLGIYNVITYALIADSIDYLEWKTGERQEGVCFA
;
A
#
# COMPACT_ATOMS: atom_id res chain seq x y z
N ASN A 1 20.11 16.98 0.18
CA ASN A 1 19.23 17.05 -0.99
C ASN A 1 19.82 16.46 -2.29
N LYS A 2 21.16 16.46 -2.50
CA LYS A 2 21.77 15.87 -3.71
C LYS A 2 21.59 14.35 -3.79
N GLY A 3 21.70 13.63 -2.67
CA GLY A 3 21.54 12.17 -2.63
C GLY A 3 20.12 11.73 -2.98
N PHE A 4 19.10 12.45 -2.51
CA PHE A 4 17.70 12.19 -2.86
C PHE A 4 17.44 12.40 -4.36
N PHE A 5 17.98 13.49 -4.92
CA PHE A 5 17.87 13.76 -6.36
C PHE A 5 18.50 12.67 -7.22
N VAL A 6 19.73 12.24 -6.87
CA VAL A 6 20.44 11.16 -7.57
C VAL A 6 19.69 9.84 -7.46
N GLY A 7 19.20 9.49 -6.27
CA GLY A 7 18.38 8.30 -6.07
C GLY A 7 17.11 8.32 -6.91
N ALA A 8 16.35 9.42 -6.89
CA ALA A 8 15.15 9.58 -7.69
C ALA A 8 15.44 9.47 -9.21
N LEU A 9 16.54 10.06 -9.67
CA LEU A 9 16.97 9.98 -11.07
C LEU A 9 17.28 8.54 -11.49
N ILE A 10 18.01 7.79 -10.66
CA ILE A 10 18.35 6.38 -10.94
C ILE A 10 17.07 5.54 -11.04
N PHE A 11 16.15 5.66 -10.08
CA PHE A 11 14.90 4.91 -10.12
C PHE A 11 14.01 5.31 -11.29
N ALA A 12 13.96 6.60 -11.66
CA ALA A 12 13.22 7.06 -12.82
C ALA A 12 13.80 6.47 -14.12
N LEU A 13 15.13 6.48 -14.29
CA LEU A 13 15.78 5.90 -15.47
C LEU A 13 15.58 4.39 -15.56
N LEU A 14 15.69 3.66 -14.43
CA LEU A 14 15.41 2.23 -14.39
C LEU A 14 13.94 1.93 -14.73
N GLY A 15 13.00 2.69 -14.15
CA GLY A 15 11.58 2.54 -14.44
C GLY A 15 11.24 2.79 -15.91
N CYS A 16 11.76 3.87 -16.49
CA CYS A 16 11.62 4.16 -17.91
C CYS A 16 12.24 3.05 -18.78
N GLY A 17 13.44 2.60 -18.45
CA GLY A 17 14.13 1.53 -19.17
C GLY A 17 13.34 0.22 -19.18
N LEU A 18 12.82 -0.20 -18.03
CA LEU A 18 11.99 -1.38 -17.91
C LEU A 18 10.66 -1.23 -18.67
N SER A 19 10.03 -0.07 -18.63
CA SER A 19 8.80 0.19 -19.39
C SER A 19 9.01 0.11 -20.90
N ILE A 20 10.11 0.68 -21.38
CA ILE A 20 10.51 0.59 -22.80
C ILE A 20 10.79 -0.86 -23.19
N LEU A 21 11.47 -1.62 -22.32
CA LEU A 21 11.76 -3.04 -22.57
C LEU A 21 10.49 -3.87 -22.67
N ILE A 22 9.50 -3.62 -21.80
CA ILE A 22 8.18 -4.27 -21.87
C ILE A 22 7.51 -3.98 -23.22
N PHE A 23 7.58 -2.74 -23.73
CA PHE A 23 7.01 -2.39 -25.02
C PHE A 23 7.61 -3.19 -26.17
N PHE A 24 8.92 -3.43 -26.18
CA PHE A 24 9.58 -4.21 -27.23
C PHE A 24 9.37 -5.72 -27.12
N VAL A 25 9.25 -6.25 -25.89
CA VAL A 25 9.08 -7.68 -25.63
C VAL A 25 7.61 -8.11 -25.72
N SER A 26 6.68 -7.20 -25.39
CA SER A 26 5.25 -7.49 -25.42
C SER A 26 4.75 -7.59 -26.86
N LYS A 27 4.24 -8.77 -27.21
CA LYS A 27 3.56 -9.01 -28.49
C LYS A 27 2.05 -9.01 -28.26
N GLU A 28 1.36 -8.06 -28.87
CA GLU A 28 -0.09 -8.02 -28.86
C GLU A 28 -0.63 -9.23 -29.65
N ARG A 29 -1.27 -10.16 -28.94
CA ARG A 29 -1.81 -11.40 -29.53
C ARG A 29 -3.34 -11.36 -29.72
N VAL A 30 -3.98 -10.33 -29.17
CA VAL A 30 -5.42 -10.15 -29.27
C VAL A 30 -5.72 -9.39 -30.56
N PRO A 31 -6.65 -9.88 -31.42
CA PRO A 31 -7.03 -9.15 -32.62
C PRO A 31 -7.58 -7.78 -32.24
N LYS A 32 -7.12 -6.75 -32.96
CA LYS A 32 -7.64 -5.39 -32.76
C LYS A 32 -9.12 -5.36 -33.06
N MET A 33 -9.89 -4.65 -32.26
CA MET A 33 -11.27 -4.33 -32.58
C MET A 33 -11.31 -3.56 -33.90
N ASP A 34 -12.23 -3.92 -34.78
CA ASP A 34 -12.42 -3.23 -36.07
C ASP A 34 -12.87 -1.78 -35.90
N HIS A 35 -13.38 -1.44 -34.71
CA HIS A 35 -13.85 -0.10 -34.37
C HIS A 35 -13.20 0.40 -33.06
N THR A 36 -12.53 1.54 -33.13
CA THR A 36 -12.09 2.26 -31.92
C THR A 36 -13.26 3.07 -31.38
N PRO A 37 -13.76 2.76 -30.15
CA PRO A 37 -14.90 3.48 -29.61
C PRO A 37 -14.57 4.96 -29.39
N SER A 38 -15.51 5.82 -29.77
CA SER A 38 -15.42 7.25 -29.50
C SER A 38 -15.50 7.50 -27.97
N PHE A 39 -14.93 8.61 -27.51
CA PHE A 39 -14.98 9.01 -26.11
C PHE A 39 -16.40 8.99 -25.52
N LYS A 40 -17.39 9.43 -26.28
CA LYS A 40 -18.80 9.39 -25.90
C LYS A 40 -19.34 7.95 -25.78
N GLU A 41 -18.98 7.07 -26.68
CA GLU A 41 -19.34 5.65 -26.66
C GLU A 41 -18.73 4.95 -25.44
N THR A 42 -17.50 5.29 -25.08
CA THR A 42 -16.84 4.80 -23.85
C THR A 42 -17.69 5.07 -22.60
N PHE A 43 -18.19 6.29 -22.42
CA PHE A 43 -19.04 6.63 -21.27
C PHE A 43 -20.39 5.91 -21.31
N VAL A 44 -20.96 5.72 -22.48
CA VAL A 44 -22.21 4.96 -22.64
C VAL A 44 -22.02 3.50 -22.24
N VAL A 45 -20.91 2.90 -22.65
CA VAL A 45 -20.55 1.51 -22.30
C VAL A 45 -20.30 1.37 -20.81
N LEU A 46 -19.55 2.29 -20.19
CA LEU A 46 -19.33 2.35 -18.75
C LEU A 46 -20.67 2.42 -17.99
N GLY A 47 -21.59 3.27 -18.44
CA GLY A 47 -22.95 3.39 -17.83
C GLY A 47 -23.79 2.12 -17.95
N LYS A 48 -23.57 1.29 -18.97
CA LYS A 48 -24.24 -0.01 -19.13
C LYS A 48 -23.69 -1.10 -18.21
N ASN A 49 -22.42 -0.97 -17.78
CA ASN A 49 -21.77 -1.93 -16.90
C ASN A 49 -22.02 -1.58 -15.42
N LYS A 50 -23.20 -1.99 -14.91
CA LYS A 50 -23.57 -1.75 -13.50
C LYS A 50 -22.57 -2.33 -12.49
N LEU A 51 -21.95 -3.46 -12.83
CA LEU A 51 -20.98 -4.11 -11.96
C LEU A 51 -19.72 -3.24 -11.83
N LEU A 52 -19.22 -2.69 -12.93
CA LEU A 52 -18.08 -1.78 -12.93
C LEU A 52 -18.38 -0.50 -12.14
N LEU A 53 -19.57 0.08 -12.27
CA LEU A 53 -19.95 1.26 -11.48
C LEU A 53 -19.93 0.98 -9.98
N ILE A 54 -20.36 -0.21 -9.55
CA ILE A 54 -20.28 -0.63 -8.14
C ILE A 54 -18.83 -0.79 -7.73
N VAL A 55 -17.97 -1.37 -8.58
CA VAL A 55 -16.54 -1.51 -8.30
C VAL A 55 -15.86 -0.14 -8.19
N ILE A 56 -16.17 0.81 -9.07
CA ILE A 56 -15.66 2.19 -9.01
C ILE A 56 -16.11 2.85 -7.69
N ALA A 57 -17.38 2.80 -7.34
CA ALA A 57 -17.87 3.36 -6.09
C ALA A 57 -17.18 2.72 -4.86
N ALA A 58 -17.04 1.39 -4.86
CA ALA A 58 -16.33 0.67 -3.82
C ALA A 58 -14.84 1.05 -3.75
N SER A 59 -14.19 1.28 -4.90
CA SER A 59 -12.80 1.72 -4.97
C SER A 59 -12.61 3.14 -4.46
N VAL A 60 -13.54 4.06 -4.78
CA VAL A 60 -13.53 5.43 -4.25
C VAL A 60 -13.67 5.41 -2.72
N LEU A 61 -14.61 4.63 -2.19
CA LEU A 61 -14.77 4.48 -0.74
C LEU A 61 -13.55 3.76 -0.11
N GLY A 62 -13.01 2.75 -0.78
CA GLY A 62 -11.84 2.01 -0.34
C GLY A 62 -10.53 2.81 -0.40
N SER A 63 -10.46 3.89 -1.17
CA SER A 63 -9.29 4.76 -1.24
C SER A 63 -8.95 5.41 0.10
N THR A 64 -9.90 5.49 1.03
CA THR A 64 -9.67 5.90 2.42
C THR A 64 -8.66 4.98 3.13
N MET A 65 -8.57 3.69 2.75
CA MET A 65 -7.54 2.78 3.28
C MET A 65 -6.14 3.19 2.84
N VAL A 66 -5.99 3.75 1.64
CA VAL A 66 -4.70 4.28 1.15
C VAL A 66 -4.28 5.51 1.97
N THR A 67 -5.24 6.32 2.39
CA THR A 67 -5.00 7.48 3.27
C THR A 67 -4.43 7.04 4.63
N ALA A 68 -4.77 5.84 5.11
CA ALA A 68 -4.20 5.30 6.34
C ALA A 68 -2.67 5.10 6.27
N ASN A 69 -2.10 4.85 5.07
CA ASN A 69 -0.65 4.83 4.88
C ASN A 69 -0.01 6.20 5.16
N GLN A 70 -0.69 7.27 4.78
CA GLN A 70 -0.24 8.63 5.06
C GLN A 70 -0.27 8.94 6.56
N CYS A 71 -1.17 8.28 7.31
CA CYS A 71 -1.21 8.40 8.76
C CYS A 71 0.06 7.87 9.43
N ALA A 72 0.74 6.86 8.86
CA ALA A 72 2.02 6.37 9.40
C ALA A 72 3.09 7.46 9.38
N ASP A 73 3.18 8.24 8.30
CA ASP A 73 4.09 9.38 8.22
C ASP A 73 3.71 10.49 9.21
N TYR A 74 2.41 10.74 9.37
CA TYR A 74 1.92 11.71 10.36
C TYR A 74 2.23 11.25 11.80
N ILE A 75 1.96 10.00 12.13
CA ILE A 75 2.28 9.40 13.42
C ILE A 75 3.77 9.50 13.68
N GLY A 76 4.60 9.15 12.70
CA GLY A 76 6.05 9.23 12.80
C GLY A 76 6.54 10.65 13.09
N ASN A 77 6.08 11.63 12.31
CA ASN A 77 6.58 13.00 12.38
C ASN A 77 6.04 13.79 13.58
N TYR A 78 4.78 13.61 13.96
CA TYR A 78 4.13 14.46 14.96
C TYR A 78 3.99 13.80 16.32
N ILE A 79 3.86 12.48 16.35
CA ILE A 79 3.67 11.76 17.61
C ILE A 79 4.99 11.21 18.12
N ILE A 80 5.75 10.52 17.26
CA ILE A 80 6.98 9.83 17.68
C ILE A 80 8.14 10.80 17.83
N ILE A 81 8.32 11.71 16.89
CA ILE A 81 9.44 12.66 16.89
C ILE A 81 9.39 13.62 18.09
N GLN A 82 8.20 14.02 18.55
CA GLN A 82 8.06 14.87 19.73
C GLN A 82 8.51 14.15 21.01
N ASN A 83 8.42 12.82 21.06
CA ASN A 83 8.84 11.98 22.19
C ASN A 83 10.12 11.18 21.86
N TYR A 84 10.97 11.73 21.01
CA TYR A 84 12.15 11.07 20.44
C TYR A 84 13.14 10.52 21.47
N THR A 85 13.29 11.16 22.63
CA THR A 85 14.17 10.71 23.71
C THR A 85 13.76 9.34 24.26
N ASP A 86 12.48 9.10 24.46
CA ASP A 86 11.98 7.84 25.00
C ASP A 86 12.00 6.72 23.96
N PHE A 87 11.63 7.02 22.71
CA PHE A 87 11.74 6.07 21.60
C PHE A 87 13.17 5.65 21.30
N ARG A 88 14.10 6.56 21.46
CA ARG A 88 15.53 6.32 21.33
C ARG A 88 16.01 5.28 22.34
N GLN A 89 15.61 5.41 23.60
CA GLN A 89 15.96 4.48 24.65
C GLN A 89 15.45 3.06 24.35
N ILE A 90 14.20 2.92 23.89
CA ILE A 90 13.58 1.64 23.54
C ILE A 90 14.35 0.95 22.40
N PHE A 91 14.76 1.71 21.38
CA PHE A 91 15.54 1.16 20.26
C PHE A 91 16.94 0.73 20.68
N MET A 92 17.52 1.42 21.69
CA MET A 92 18.81 1.10 22.29
C MET A 92 18.78 -0.15 23.12
N ASP A 93 17.72 -0.34 23.89
CA ASP A 93 17.52 -1.53 24.73
C ASP A 93 17.34 -2.78 23.88
N PHE A 94 16.82 -2.62 22.64
CA PHE A 94 16.67 -3.72 21.69
C PHE A 94 17.95 -4.11 20.95
N LEU A 95 18.92 -3.17 20.78
CA LEU A 95 20.21 -3.40 20.16
C LEU A 95 21.37 -3.10 21.13
N PRO A 96 21.50 -3.84 22.25
CA PRO A 96 22.49 -3.54 23.28
C PRO A 96 23.95 -3.62 22.80
N GLY A 97 24.20 -4.26 21.66
CA GLY A 97 25.53 -4.32 21.04
C GLY A 97 25.90 -3.12 20.16
N ALA A 98 24.94 -2.30 19.77
CA ALA A 98 25.20 -1.16 18.87
C ALA A 98 25.91 0.01 19.57
N GLN A 99 25.82 0.09 20.88
CA GLN A 99 26.46 1.14 21.68
C GLN A 99 28.00 1.06 21.73
N SER A 100 28.54 -0.15 21.77
CA SER A 100 29.96 -0.34 22.09
C SER A 100 30.89 -0.47 20.88
N THR A 101 30.34 -0.79 19.71
CA THR A 101 31.16 -1.15 18.54
C THR A 101 31.25 -0.07 17.48
N LEU A 102 30.32 0.88 17.42
CA LEU A 102 30.25 1.80 16.28
C LEU A 102 30.88 3.18 16.52
N VAL A 103 30.93 3.70 17.76
CA VAL A 103 31.59 5.00 18.02
C VAL A 103 32.11 5.11 19.48
N PRO A 104 33.38 4.86 19.76
CA PRO A 104 33.89 4.82 21.14
C PRO A 104 34.02 6.19 21.83
N ASN A 105 33.92 7.33 21.16
CA ASN A 105 34.26 8.65 21.73
C ASN A 105 33.39 9.83 21.32
N VAL A 106 32.16 9.61 20.86
CA VAL A 106 31.23 10.69 20.55
C VAL A 106 30.08 10.64 21.54
N ASP A 107 29.68 11.81 22.05
CA ASP A 107 28.43 11.91 22.86
C ASP A 107 27.35 11.06 22.20
N ALA A 108 26.86 10.07 22.93
CA ALA A 108 25.89 9.11 22.41
C ALA A 108 24.72 9.80 21.71
N ALA A 109 24.38 11.02 22.15
CA ALA A 109 23.39 11.88 21.53
C ALA A 109 23.71 12.32 20.10
N ALA A 110 24.94 12.73 19.84
CA ALA A 110 25.35 13.22 18.53
C ALA A 110 25.60 12.08 17.52
N ALA A 111 26.06 10.91 18.00
CA ALA A 111 26.22 9.71 17.16
C ALA A 111 24.88 9.20 16.63
N TYR A 112 23.81 9.32 17.42
CA TYR A 112 22.47 8.86 17.04
C TYR A 112 21.82 9.69 15.96
N ASP A 113 21.93 11.02 16.05
CA ASP A 113 21.39 11.92 15.01
C ASP A 113 22.11 11.70 13.67
N PHE A 114 23.31 11.14 13.70
CA PHE A 114 24.07 10.79 12.49
C PHE A 114 23.66 9.43 11.90
N TRP A 115 23.49 8.39 12.73
CA TRP A 115 23.25 7.01 12.26
C TRP A 115 21.78 6.62 12.10
N ILE A 116 20.90 7.21 12.90
CA ILE A 116 19.44 6.99 12.80
C ILE A 116 18.76 8.36 12.64
N PRO A 117 18.84 8.98 11.46
CA PRO A 117 18.15 10.22 11.23
C PRO A 117 16.65 10.02 11.48
N ARG A 118 15.98 11.06 11.98
CA ARG A 118 14.54 11.07 12.29
C ARG A 118 13.69 10.45 11.16
N GLY A 119 14.07 10.69 9.89
CA GLY A 119 13.44 10.09 8.73
C GLY A 119 13.50 8.55 8.68
N THR A 120 14.50 7.94 9.30
CA THR A 120 14.62 6.47 9.31
C THR A 120 13.52 5.82 10.14
N ILE A 121 13.16 6.40 11.29
CA ILE A 121 12.08 5.88 12.15
C ILE A 121 10.74 5.95 11.40
N VAL A 122 10.44 7.10 10.78
CA VAL A 122 9.23 7.28 9.96
C VAL A 122 9.19 6.28 8.82
N THR A 123 10.32 6.10 8.12
CA THR A 123 10.44 5.13 7.02
C THR A 123 10.17 3.70 7.50
N THR A 124 10.67 3.30 8.68
CA THR A 124 10.44 1.95 9.19
C THR A 124 8.97 1.68 9.51
N LEU A 125 8.22 2.69 9.93
CA LEU A 125 6.77 2.57 10.16
C LEU A 125 6.02 2.34 8.84
N THR A 126 6.36 3.10 7.81
CA THR A 126 5.77 2.93 6.48
C THR A 126 6.14 1.58 5.87
N VAL A 127 7.40 1.14 6.04
CA VAL A 127 7.86 -0.19 5.61
C VAL A 127 7.09 -1.31 6.31
N ALA A 128 6.73 -1.17 7.58
CA ALA A 128 5.94 -2.18 8.30
C ALA A 128 4.60 -2.46 7.62
N ILE A 129 3.91 -1.42 7.14
CA ILE A 129 2.67 -1.56 6.36
C ILE A 129 2.96 -2.29 5.04
N GLY A 130 4.00 -1.89 4.30
CA GLY A 130 4.41 -2.53 3.06
C GLY A 130 4.72 -4.02 3.23
N VAL A 131 5.45 -4.38 4.28
CA VAL A 131 5.75 -5.77 4.64
C VAL A 131 4.47 -6.55 4.96
N GLY A 132 3.47 -5.93 5.58
CA GLY A 132 2.16 -6.54 5.83
C GLY A 132 1.36 -6.80 4.54
N MET A 133 1.52 -5.98 3.50
CA MET A 133 0.83 -6.17 2.22
C MET A 133 1.27 -7.45 1.48
N VAL A 134 2.56 -7.78 1.53
CA VAL A 134 3.14 -8.90 0.77
C VAL A 134 2.50 -10.25 1.11
N PRO A 135 2.43 -10.70 2.38
CA PRO A 135 1.78 -11.96 2.72
C PRO A 135 0.29 -11.97 2.38
N ALA A 136 -0.40 -10.83 2.49
CA ALA A 136 -1.80 -10.71 2.14
C ALA A 136 -2.03 -10.94 0.64
N MET A 137 -1.19 -10.36 -0.22
CA MET A 137 -1.22 -10.60 -1.66
C MET A 137 -0.91 -12.06 -2.00
N ALA A 138 0.07 -12.67 -1.32
CA ALA A 138 0.45 -14.07 -1.54
C ALA A 138 -0.65 -15.06 -1.10
N ILE A 139 -1.39 -14.75 -0.04
CA ILE A 139 -2.48 -15.59 0.48
C ILE A 139 -3.77 -15.43 -0.35
N PHE A 140 -3.93 -14.34 -1.09
CA PHE A 140 -5.16 -14.07 -1.86
C PHE A 140 -5.60 -15.23 -2.78
N PRO A 141 -4.74 -15.89 -3.58
CA PRO A 141 -5.15 -17.04 -4.39
C PRO A 141 -5.67 -18.23 -3.57
N LEU A 142 -5.15 -18.42 -2.34
CA LEU A 142 -5.61 -19.45 -1.42
C LEU A 142 -6.99 -19.13 -0.86
N LEU A 143 -7.22 -17.85 -0.50
CA LEU A 143 -8.54 -17.37 -0.07
C LEU A 143 -9.57 -17.53 -1.18
N ARG A 144 -9.21 -17.24 -2.42
CA ARG A 144 -10.09 -17.35 -3.59
C ARG A 144 -10.57 -18.79 -3.85
N LYS A 145 -9.80 -19.81 -3.42
CA LYS A 145 -10.23 -21.21 -3.51
C LYS A 145 -11.38 -21.57 -2.57
N LYS A 146 -11.54 -20.85 -1.46
CA LYS A 146 -12.53 -21.14 -0.42
C LYS A 146 -13.66 -20.12 -0.34
N PHE A 147 -13.39 -18.88 -0.69
CA PHE A 147 -14.31 -17.75 -0.52
C PHE A 147 -14.58 -17.04 -1.84
N SER A 148 -15.78 -16.49 -1.97
CA SER A 148 -16.12 -15.61 -3.10
C SER A 148 -15.40 -14.26 -2.98
N LEU A 149 -15.22 -13.54 -4.11
CA LEU A 149 -14.61 -12.19 -4.10
C LEU A 149 -15.34 -11.25 -3.14
N LYS A 150 -16.68 -11.30 -3.12
CA LYS A 150 -17.50 -10.50 -2.21
C LYS A 150 -17.19 -10.78 -0.74
N GLN A 151 -17.06 -12.06 -0.36
CA GLN A 151 -16.74 -12.44 1.02
C GLN A 151 -15.35 -11.99 1.42
N ILE A 152 -14.36 -12.14 0.54
CA ILE A 152 -12.99 -11.69 0.79
C ILE A 152 -12.95 -10.17 0.95
N TYR A 153 -13.65 -9.43 0.07
CA TYR A 153 -13.72 -7.97 0.13
C TYR A 153 -14.33 -7.48 1.44
N ILE A 154 -15.51 -8.00 1.81
CA ILE A 154 -16.20 -7.64 3.06
C ILE A 154 -15.34 -8.04 4.27
N GLY A 155 -14.79 -9.25 4.28
CA GLY A 155 -13.94 -9.73 5.38
C GLY A 155 -12.70 -8.86 5.56
N SER A 156 -12.02 -8.48 4.49
CA SER A 156 -10.84 -7.59 4.55
C SER A 156 -11.21 -6.18 5.02
N ALA A 157 -12.37 -5.66 4.60
CA ALA A 157 -12.85 -4.34 5.04
C ALA A 157 -13.19 -4.33 6.54
N LEU A 158 -13.88 -5.36 7.04
CA LEU A 158 -14.21 -5.49 8.47
C LEU A 158 -12.94 -5.67 9.31
N PHE A 159 -12.01 -6.49 8.85
CA PHE A 159 -10.72 -6.66 9.53
C PHE A 159 -9.93 -5.34 9.54
N GLY A 160 -9.89 -4.63 8.41
CA GLY A 160 -9.26 -3.32 8.31
C GLY A 160 -9.88 -2.32 9.27
N PHE A 161 -11.21 -2.24 9.33
CA PHE A 161 -11.91 -1.37 10.27
C PHE A 161 -11.56 -1.68 11.73
N ALA A 162 -11.53 -2.96 12.11
CA ALA A 162 -11.18 -3.38 13.46
C ALA A 162 -9.73 -3.00 13.83
N VAL A 163 -8.77 -3.25 12.92
CA VAL A 163 -7.35 -2.93 13.15
C VAL A 163 -7.13 -1.41 13.24
N HIS A 164 -7.74 -0.63 12.35
CA HIS A 164 -7.63 0.84 12.41
C HIS A 164 -8.29 1.40 13.68
N GLY A 165 -9.45 0.87 14.08
CA GLY A 165 -10.10 1.26 15.32
C GLY A 165 -9.26 0.95 16.56
N LEU A 166 -8.64 -0.23 16.62
CA LEU A 166 -7.72 -0.59 17.71
C LEU A 166 -6.47 0.31 17.71
N CYS A 167 -5.90 0.58 16.55
CA CYS A 167 -4.76 1.48 16.42
C CYS A 167 -5.11 2.89 16.94
N TYR A 168 -6.29 3.40 16.57
CA TYR A 168 -6.77 4.68 17.07
C TYR A 168 -6.89 4.70 18.60
N VAL A 169 -7.48 3.66 19.21
CA VAL A 169 -7.62 3.56 20.68
C VAL A 169 -6.25 3.55 21.37
N ILE A 170 -5.26 2.86 20.80
CA ILE A 170 -3.89 2.82 21.34
C ILE A 170 -3.23 4.20 21.22
N LEU A 171 -3.35 4.85 20.07
CA LEU A 171 -2.76 6.18 19.84
C LEU A 171 -3.46 7.30 20.61
N ALA A 172 -4.72 7.11 20.99
CA ALA A 172 -5.46 8.05 21.84
C ALA A 172 -5.03 8.03 23.32
N GLN A 173 -4.25 7.01 23.72
CA GLN A 173 -3.65 6.96 25.05
C GLN A 173 -2.38 7.82 25.10
N ASP A 174 -1.77 7.88 26.30
CA ASP A 174 -0.54 8.63 26.50
C ASP A 174 0.58 8.06 25.60
N VAL A 175 0.95 8.81 24.58
CA VAL A 175 1.90 8.41 23.52
C VAL A 175 3.27 8.05 24.09
N THR A 176 3.65 8.63 25.24
CA THR A 176 4.93 8.36 25.90
C THR A 176 5.04 6.93 26.43
N LYS A 177 3.92 6.22 26.55
CA LYS A 177 3.85 4.83 27.02
C LYS A 177 3.69 3.79 25.93
N ILE A 178 3.59 4.23 24.66
CA ILE A 178 3.39 3.31 23.54
C ILE A 178 4.71 2.60 23.18
N ASN A 179 4.67 1.28 23.26
CA ASN A 179 5.80 0.47 22.78
C ASN A 179 5.84 0.45 21.26
N ILE A 180 6.99 0.83 20.67
CA ILE A 180 7.19 0.90 19.21
C ILE A 180 6.93 -0.45 18.53
N PHE A 181 7.23 -1.58 19.19
CA PHE A 181 6.98 -2.92 18.65
C PHE A 181 5.49 -3.21 18.51
N ILE A 182 4.69 -2.77 19.48
CA ILE A 182 3.23 -2.86 19.41
C ILE A 182 2.74 -2.04 18.22
N LEU A 183 3.25 -0.83 18.05
CA LEU A 183 2.91 0.02 16.91
C LEU A 183 3.29 -0.64 15.58
N TRP A 184 4.48 -1.24 15.48
CA TRP A 184 4.90 -1.96 14.26
C TRP A 184 3.99 -3.14 13.94
N ILE A 185 3.58 -3.91 14.95
CA ILE A 185 2.63 -5.02 14.77
C ILE A 185 1.31 -4.50 14.23
N PHE A 186 0.78 -3.41 14.77
CA PHE A 186 -0.46 -2.82 14.29
C PHE A 186 -0.34 -2.28 12.86
N LEU A 187 0.76 -1.60 12.53
CA LEU A 187 1.02 -1.12 11.17
C LEU A 187 1.17 -2.27 10.17
N PHE A 188 1.85 -3.35 10.57
CA PHE A 188 1.91 -4.58 9.79
C PHE A 188 0.50 -5.16 9.56
N LEU A 189 -0.32 -5.25 10.61
CA LEU A 189 -1.70 -5.73 10.50
C LEU A 189 -2.57 -4.82 9.62
N MET A 190 -2.34 -3.50 9.61
CA MET A 190 -3.00 -2.56 8.69
C MET A 190 -2.61 -2.81 7.23
N GLY A 191 -1.41 -3.32 6.97
CA GLY A 191 -0.97 -3.71 5.64
C GLY A 191 -1.75 -4.89 5.04
N LEU A 192 -2.24 -5.82 5.86
CA LEU A 192 -2.95 -7.01 5.38
C LEU A 192 -4.22 -6.67 4.57
N PRO A 193 -5.19 -5.90 5.09
CA PRO A 193 -6.39 -5.54 4.34
C PRO A 193 -6.06 -4.69 3.10
N LEU A 194 -5.03 -3.85 3.18
CA LEU A 194 -4.57 -3.04 2.07
C LEU A 194 -3.99 -3.90 0.93
N GLY A 195 -3.21 -4.93 1.26
CA GLY A 195 -2.70 -5.89 0.28
C GLY A 195 -3.81 -6.66 -0.43
N ILE A 196 -4.82 -7.13 0.32
CA ILE A 196 -6.00 -7.78 -0.26
C ILE A 196 -6.77 -6.80 -1.16
N TYR A 197 -6.98 -5.57 -0.71
CA TYR A 197 -7.69 -4.54 -1.46
C TYR A 197 -7.03 -4.26 -2.83
N ASN A 198 -5.72 -4.16 -2.87
CA ASN A 198 -5.00 -3.94 -4.12
C ASN A 198 -5.23 -5.07 -5.13
N VAL A 199 -5.18 -6.33 -4.71
CA VAL A 199 -5.36 -7.47 -5.63
C VAL A 199 -6.83 -7.66 -6.02
N ILE A 200 -7.75 -7.53 -5.05
CA ILE A 200 -9.17 -7.80 -5.29
C ILE A 200 -9.82 -6.78 -6.21
N THR A 201 -9.35 -5.54 -6.20
CA THR A 201 -9.86 -4.48 -7.10
C THR A 201 -9.63 -4.88 -8.55
N TYR A 202 -8.44 -5.35 -8.91
CA TYR A 202 -8.17 -5.84 -10.27
C TYR A 202 -8.99 -7.08 -10.63
N ALA A 203 -9.20 -8.00 -9.69
CA ALA A 203 -10.04 -9.17 -9.92
C ALA A 203 -11.51 -8.80 -10.16
N LEU A 204 -12.04 -7.81 -9.43
CA LEU A 204 -13.41 -7.32 -9.62
C LEU A 204 -13.58 -6.58 -10.96
N ILE A 205 -12.57 -5.84 -11.40
CA ILE A 205 -12.57 -5.21 -12.73
C ILE A 205 -12.61 -6.30 -13.81
N ALA A 206 -11.80 -7.36 -13.70
CA ALA A 206 -11.81 -8.48 -14.64
C ALA A 206 -13.19 -9.16 -14.70
N ASP A 207 -13.80 -9.49 -13.55
CA ASP A 207 -15.16 -10.05 -13.50
C ASP A 207 -16.19 -9.10 -14.14
N SER A 208 -15.99 -7.77 -14.04
CA SER A 208 -16.87 -6.78 -14.65
C SER A 208 -16.76 -6.73 -16.18
N ILE A 209 -15.58 -7.04 -16.72
CA ILE A 209 -15.34 -7.15 -18.17
C ILE A 209 -16.09 -8.37 -18.72
N ASP A 210 -15.95 -9.52 -18.05
CA ASP A 210 -16.64 -10.75 -18.44
C ASP A 210 -18.19 -10.57 -18.38
N TYR A 211 -18.70 -9.84 -17.39
CA TYR A 211 -20.10 -9.48 -17.32
C TYR A 211 -20.54 -8.57 -18.49
N LEU A 212 -19.71 -7.59 -18.87
CA LEU A 212 -20.00 -6.70 -19.98
C LEU A 212 -20.03 -7.48 -21.30
N GLU A 213 -19.03 -8.35 -21.53
CA GLU A 213 -18.97 -9.22 -22.70
C GLU A 213 -20.20 -10.13 -22.81
N TRP A 214 -20.60 -10.76 -21.71
CA TRP A 214 -21.84 -11.56 -21.67
C TRP A 214 -23.09 -10.76 -22.03
N LYS A 215 -23.14 -9.48 -21.63
CA LYS A 215 -24.32 -8.63 -21.84
C LYS A 215 -24.36 -7.97 -23.22
N THR A 216 -23.21 -7.62 -23.79
CA THR A 216 -23.12 -6.82 -25.04
C THR A 216 -22.59 -7.63 -26.22
N GLY A 217 -21.97 -8.78 -25.99
CA GLY A 217 -21.25 -9.56 -27.00
C GLY A 217 -19.89 -8.99 -27.36
N GLU A 218 -19.48 -7.87 -26.75
CA GLU A 218 -18.23 -7.18 -27.02
C GLU A 218 -17.34 -7.13 -25.77
N ARG A 219 -16.07 -7.50 -25.93
CA ARG A 219 -15.05 -7.44 -24.86
C ARG A 219 -14.29 -6.12 -24.94
N GLN A 220 -14.53 -5.24 -23.96
CA GLN A 220 -13.93 -3.90 -23.94
C GLN A 220 -13.02 -3.72 -22.72
N GLU A 221 -11.88 -4.42 -22.69
CA GLU A 221 -10.92 -4.39 -21.58
C GLU A 221 -10.32 -3.00 -21.37
N GLY A 222 -9.87 -2.35 -22.45
CA GLY A 222 -9.23 -1.04 -22.38
C GLY A 222 -10.10 0.03 -21.72
N VAL A 223 -11.41 -0.02 -21.96
CA VAL A 223 -12.37 0.92 -21.36
C VAL A 223 -12.57 0.67 -19.87
N CYS A 224 -12.53 -0.59 -19.44
CA CYS A 224 -12.78 -0.97 -18.04
C CYS A 224 -11.56 -0.75 -17.13
N PHE A 225 -10.34 -0.78 -17.69
CA PHE A 225 -9.11 -0.52 -16.95
C PHE A 225 -8.60 0.92 -17.03
N ALA A 226 -9.17 1.75 -17.90
CA ALA A 226 -8.81 3.17 -18.03
C ALA A 226 -9.45 4.01 -16.91
#